data_7a73cbf7bff8664d0673c89a59b05f98
#
_entry.id   7a73cbf7bff8664d0673c89a59b05f98
#
_cell.length_a   1.000
_cell.length_b   1.000
_cell.length_c   1.000
_cell.angle_alpha   90.00
_cell.angle_beta   90.00
_cell.angle_gamma   90.00
#
_symmetry.space_group_name_H-M   'P 1'
#
loop_
_entity.id
_entity.type
_entity.pdbx_description
1 polymer ?
#
loop_
_entity_poly.entity_id
_entity_poly.type
_entity_poly.pdbx_seq_one_letter_code
_entity_poly.pdbx_strand_id
1 'polypeptide(L)'
;MWSKNITGLDVDGTFRSLNGAADENIFIGKASKAGFFCFFKVWRDMPYDAVLEYNHILYRVEVKGSSSVTYDLTRGGRSGAQIANDAEDRTRRIERGDCDFVVCVDSNNGDCFILPVDILDITNRQSFRKSALEPFKEKWKLFIHDDISRLSGAQTRDGLMSLSLGELQTIASRIGATVPVGDFRPQGTARLRINDEKEKTILAIWYKLCE
;
A
#
# COMPACT_ATOMS: atom_id res chain seq x y z
N MET A 1 -7.06 -11.10 20.15
CA MET A 1 -8.19 -11.41 19.25
C MET A 1 -9.10 -10.20 19.24
N TRP A 2 -9.19 -9.47 18.12
CA TRP A 2 -10.08 -8.33 17.99
C TRP A 2 -11.53 -8.86 18.05
N SER A 3 -12.43 -8.10 18.67
CA SER A 3 -13.75 -8.57 19.03
C SER A 3 -14.60 -8.99 17.83
N LYS A 4 -15.29 -10.10 17.96
CA LYS A 4 -16.38 -10.44 17.07
C LYS A 4 -17.49 -9.39 17.20
N ASN A 5 -18.30 -9.23 16.15
CA ASN A 5 -19.51 -8.43 16.21
C ASN A 5 -20.41 -8.91 17.36
N ILE A 6 -20.38 -8.19 18.49
CA ILE A 6 -21.18 -8.49 19.68
C ILE A 6 -22.53 -7.80 19.69
N THR A 7 -22.73 -6.84 18.75
CA THR A 7 -23.96 -6.02 18.69
C THR A 7 -25.02 -6.60 17.78
N GLY A 8 -24.68 -7.64 16.99
CA GLY A 8 -25.59 -8.21 15.99
C GLY A 8 -25.93 -7.25 14.83
N LEU A 9 -25.22 -6.12 14.71
CA LEU A 9 -25.42 -5.15 13.63
C LEU A 9 -24.86 -5.72 12.33
N ASP A 10 -25.66 -6.46 11.62
CA ASP A 10 -25.34 -6.96 10.27
C ASP A 10 -26.43 -6.59 9.26
N VAL A 11 -27.04 -5.43 9.47
CA VAL A 11 -28.10 -4.93 8.62
C VAL A 11 -27.49 -3.97 7.60
N ASP A 12 -27.72 -4.21 6.32
CA ASP A 12 -27.46 -3.29 5.20
C ASP A 12 -25.99 -2.85 5.01
N GLY A 13 -25.02 -3.71 5.29
CA GLY A 13 -23.61 -3.40 5.11
C GLY A 13 -23.00 -2.45 6.16
N THR A 14 -23.78 -2.08 7.18
CA THR A 14 -23.33 -1.21 8.28
C THR A 14 -22.11 -1.78 8.99
N PHE A 15 -22.09 -3.09 9.25
CA PHE A 15 -20.96 -3.73 9.91
C PHE A 15 -19.68 -3.70 9.06
N ARG A 16 -19.79 -3.81 7.74
CA ARG A 16 -18.62 -3.64 6.84
C ARG A 16 -18.06 -2.22 6.90
N SER A 17 -18.95 -1.22 6.94
CA SER A 17 -18.50 0.17 7.06
C SER A 17 -17.84 0.44 8.40
N LEU A 18 -18.36 -0.12 9.50
CA LEU A 18 -17.74 -0.02 10.82
C LEU A 18 -16.38 -0.71 10.88
N ASN A 19 -16.25 -1.90 10.30
CA ASN A 19 -14.98 -2.61 10.23
C ASN A 19 -13.95 -1.81 9.40
N GLY A 20 -14.34 -1.27 8.25
CA GLY A 20 -13.47 -0.42 7.45
C GLY A 20 -12.97 0.79 8.24
N ALA A 21 -13.87 1.50 8.93
CA ALA A 21 -13.50 2.61 9.80
C ALA A 21 -12.60 2.16 10.98
N ALA A 22 -12.84 0.98 11.54
CA ALA A 22 -11.98 0.42 12.58
C ALA A 22 -10.57 0.14 12.06
N ASP A 23 -10.43 -0.44 10.86
CA ASP A 23 -9.14 -0.73 10.24
C ASP A 23 -8.38 0.57 9.92
N GLU A 24 -9.07 1.62 9.44
CA GLU A 24 -8.48 2.96 9.27
C GLU A 24 -7.96 3.52 10.60
N ASN A 25 -8.73 3.40 11.69
CA ASN A 25 -8.31 3.85 13.04
C ASN A 25 -7.13 3.03 13.60
N ILE A 26 -7.09 1.73 13.35
CA ILE A 26 -5.95 0.87 13.73
C ILE A 26 -4.67 1.37 13.05
N PHE A 27 -4.74 1.61 11.74
CA PHE A 27 -3.63 2.16 10.99
C PHE A 27 -3.15 3.49 11.57
N ILE A 28 -4.05 4.46 11.74
CA ILE A 28 -3.72 5.78 12.31
C ILE A 28 -3.09 5.68 13.69
N GLY A 29 -3.64 4.85 14.57
CA GLY A 29 -3.09 4.64 15.92
C GLY A 29 -1.67 4.07 15.91
N LYS A 30 -1.39 3.13 15.01
CA LYS A 30 -0.05 2.55 14.84
C LYS A 30 0.93 3.53 14.18
N ALA A 31 0.51 4.25 13.14
CA ALA A 31 1.31 5.26 12.48
C ALA A 31 1.71 6.39 13.46
N SER A 32 0.77 6.84 14.31
CA SER A 32 1.05 7.82 15.35
C SER A 32 2.07 7.30 16.38
N LYS A 33 1.98 6.03 16.78
CA LYS A 33 2.97 5.39 17.66
C LYS A 33 4.34 5.26 16.98
N ALA A 34 4.37 5.10 15.66
CA ALA A 34 5.60 5.06 14.89
C ALA A 34 6.22 6.46 14.67
N GLY A 35 5.55 7.54 15.11
CA GLY A 35 6.07 8.90 15.11
C GLY A 35 5.60 9.76 13.93
N PHE A 36 4.57 9.35 13.19
CA PHE A 36 4.01 10.13 12.10
C PHE A 36 2.88 11.05 12.58
N PHE A 37 2.81 12.25 12.02
CA PHE A 37 1.59 13.06 12.11
C PHE A 37 0.57 12.50 11.12
N CYS A 38 -0.66 12.27 11.60
CA CYS A 38 -1.69 11.59 10.82
C CYS A 38 -2.91 12.49 10.68
N PHE A 39 -3.43 12.58 9.45
CA PHE A 39 -4.62 13.33 9.12
C PHE A 39 -5.63 12.43 8.42
N PHE A 40 -6.87 12.43 8.89
CA PHE A 40 -7.97 11.75 8.22
C PHE A 40 -8.45 12.54 7.00
N LYS A 41 -8.97 11.84 6.00
CA LYS A 41 -9.65 12.49 4.89
C LYS A 41 -10.90 13.24 5.38
N VAL A 42 -11.10 14.42 4.86
CA VAL A 42 -12.30 15.25 5.14
C VAL A 42 -13.43 14.92 4.18
N TRP A 43 -13.11 14.63 2.92
CA TRP A 43 -14.08 14.38 1.87
C TRP A 43 -14.17 12.90 1.53
N ARG A 44 -15.41 12.40 1.45
CA ARG A 44 -15.69 10.98 1.16
C ARG A 44 -15.09 10.49 -0.17
N ASP A 45 -15.02 11.37 -1.15
CA ASP A 45 -14.61 11.03 -2.52
C ASP A 45 -13.10 11.16 -2.77
N MET A 46 -12.32 11.47 -1.73
CA MET A 46 -10.87 11.43 -1.83
C MET A 46 -10.39 10.01 -2.18
N PRO A 47 -9.36 9.89 -3.06
CA PRO A 47 -8.83 8.59 -3.48
C PRO A 47 -7.93 7.91 -2.44
N TYR A 48 -7.85 8.46 -1.23
CA TYR A 48 -7.08 7.93 -0.09
C TYR A 48 -7.85 8.15 1.21
N ASP A 49 -7.49 7.42 2.25
CA ASP A 49 -8.17 7.44 3.56
C ASP A 49 -7.47 8.34 4.57
N ALA A 50 -6.15 8.46 4.46
CA ALA A 50 -5.33 9.25 5.37
C ALA A 50 -4.17 9.94 4.65
N VAL A 51 -3.63 10.97 5.31
CA VAL A 51 -2.36 11.59 4.97
C VAL A 51 -1.44 11.44 6.17
N LEU A 52 -0.24 10.91 5.95
CA LEU A 52 0.84 10.91 6.93
C LEU A 52 1.83 12.01 6.61
N GLU A 53 2.31 12.68 7.64
CA GLU A 53 3.41 13.66 7.52
C GLU A 53 4.63 13.18 8.31
N TYR A 54 5.78 13.26 7.65
CA TYR A 54 7.09 13.07 8.25
C TYR A 54 8.10 14.02 7.61
N ASN A 55 8.79 14.81 8.42
CA ASN A 55 9.79 15.80 7.96
C ASN A 55 9.26 16.72 6.84
N HIS A 56 8.04 17.24 6.99
CA HIS A 56 7.35 18.10 6.00
C HIS A 56 7.03 17.40 4.67
N ILE A 57 7.18 16.08 4.59
CA ILE A 57 6.73 15.28 3.46
C ILE A 57 5.37 14.68 3.84
N LEU A 58 4.40 14.82 2.94
CA LEU A 58 3.05 14.27 3.12
C LEU A 58 2.89 13.02 2.23
N TYR A 59 2.39 11.93 2.76
CA TYR A 59 2.11 10.69 2.05
C TYR A 59 0.61 10.42 2.06
N ARG A 60 0.01 10.25 0.88
CA ARG A 60 -1.38 9.83 0.74
C ARG A 60 -1.46 8.32 0.93
N VAL A 61 -2.33 7.86 1.80
CA VAL A 61 -2.46 6.46 2.15
C VAL A 61 -3.88 5.98 1.96
N GLU A 62 -4.06 4.94 1.17
CA GLU A 62 -5.32 4.17 1.09
C GLU A 62 -5.22 2.98 2.05
N VAL A 63 -6.27 2.76 2.85
CA VAL A 63 -6.31 1.66 3.83
C VAL A 63 -7.27 0.57 3.34
N LYS A 64 -6.83 -0.68 3.39
CA LYS A 64 -7.64 -1.85 3.03
C LYS A 64 -7.63 -2.87 4.15
N GLY A 65 -8.73 -2.98 4.88
CA GLY A 65 -8.92 -4.01 5.90
C GLY A 65 -9.40 -5.33 5.33
N SER A 66 -8.94 -6.44 5.89
CA SER A 66 -9.44 -7.76 5.55
C SER A 66 -9.25 -8.76 6.70
N SER A 67 -10.31 -9.50 7.01
CA SER A 67 -10.26 -10.69 7.87
C SER A 67 -9.92 -11.97 7.10
N SER A 68 -9.90 -11.92 5.76
CA SER A 68 -9.61 -13.06 4.89
C SER A 68 -8.10 -13.22 4.65
N VAL A 69 -7.72 -14.25 3.86
CA VAL A 69 -6.32 -14.50 3.48
C VAL A 69 -5.84 -13.63 2.32
N THR A 70 -6.72 -12.81 1.75
CA THR A 70 -6.45 -11.95 0.59
C THR A 70 -6.93 -10.52 0.84
N TYR A 71 -6.27 -9.58 0.18
CA TYR A 71 -6.67 -8.18 0.08
C TYR A 71 -7.00 -7.85 -1.36
N ASP A 72 -8.15 -7.19 -1.57
CA ASP A 72 -8.51 -6.61 -2.86
C ASP A 72 -8.06 -5.16 -2.89
N LEU A 73 -7.12 -4.86 -3.79
CA LEU A 73 -6.51 -3.54 -3.93
C LEU A 73 -7.16 -2.79 -5.09
N THR A 74 -8.48 -2.70 -5.01
CA THR A 74 -9.31 -2.01 -5.97
C THR A 74 -10.06 -0.84 -5.33
N ARG A 75 -10.52 0.08 -6.17
CA ARG A 75 -11.43 1.15 -5.79
C ARG A 75 -12.58 1.27 -6.80
N GLY A 76 -13.64 1.97 -6.41
CA GLY A 76 -14.80 2.26 -7.27
C GLY A 76 -15.94 1.25 -7.17
N GLY A 77 -15.68 0.03 -6.76
CA GLY A 77 -16.72 -0.97 -6.52
C GLY A 77 -17.48 -0.69 -5.21
N ARG A 78 -18.58 0.03 -5.26
CA ARG A 78 -19.49 0.13 -4.13
C ARG A 78 -20.58 -0.94 -4.28
N SER A 79 -20.50 -1.96 -3.48
CA SER A 79 -21.64 -2.82 -3.20
C SER A 79 -22.58 -2.09 -2.24
N GLY A 80 -23.47 -1.27 -2.74
CA GLY A 80 -24.52 -0.63 -1.97
C GLY A 80 -25.76 -0.56 -2.82
N ALA A 81 -26.95 -0.63 -2.21
CA ALA A 81 -28.28 -0.73 -2.82
C ALA A 81 -28.69 0.45 -3.76
N GLN A 82 -27.74 1.20 -4.28
CA GLN A 82 -27.98 2.36 -5.16
C GLN A 82 -27.18 2.30 -6.46
N ILE A 83 -26.69 1.15 -6.88
CA ILE A 83 -26.22 1.03 -8.26
C ILE A 83 -27.48 0.86 -9.11
N ALA A 84 -27.86 1.92 -9.83
CA ALA A 84 -28.81 1.77 -10.94
C ALA A 84 -28.29 0.63 -11.82
N ASN A 85 -29.18 -0.25 -12.28
CA ASN A 85 -28.85 -1.47 -13.02
C ASN A 85 -28.01 -1.27 -14.29
N ASP A 86 -27.72 -0.03 -14.68
CA ASP A 86 -26.98 0.37 -15.87
C ASP A 86 -25.61 1.03 -15.54
N ALA A 87 -25.17 1.03 -14.28
CA ALA A 87 -23.85 1.56 -13.94
C ALA A 87 -22.80 0.53 -14.29
N GLU A 88 -21.95 0.84 -15.28
CA GLU A 88 -20.74 0.09 -15.57
C GLU A 88 -19.95 -0.15 -14.30
N ASP A 89 -19.41 -1.37 -14.11
CA ASP A 89 -18.49 -1.67 -13.01
C ASP A 89 -17.26 -0.78 -13.13
N ARG A 90 -17.23 0.26 -12.29
CA ARG A 90 -16.12 1.20 -12.24
C ARG A 90 -15.00 0.74 -11.33
N THR A 91 -15.01 -0.54 -10.96
CA THR A 91 -13.95 -1.12 -10.13
C THR A 91 -12.65 -1.13 -10.93
N ARG A 92 -11.65 -0.42 -10.43
CA ARG A 92 -10.31 -0.42 -11.02
C ARG A 92 -9.25 -0.65 -9.96
N ARG A 93 -8.08 -1.07 -10.37
CA ARG A 93 -6.91 -1.18 -9.51
C ARG A 93 -6.56 0.20 -8.92
N ILE A 94 -6.04 0.20 -7.69
CA ILE A 94 -5.42 1.37 -7.09
C ILE A 94 -4.12 1.65 -7.83
N GLU A 95 -3.88 2.91 -8.17
CA GLU A 95 -2.74 3.37 -8.95
C GLU A 95 -2.05 4.55 -8.25
N ARG A 96 -0.86 4.89 -8.71
CA ARG A 96 -0.05 5.99 -8.17
C ARG A 96 -0.74 7.36 -8.20
N GLY A 97 -1.64 7.58 -9.15
CA GLY A 97 -2.49 8.77 -9.18
C GLY A 97 -3.42 8.90 -7.97
N ASP A 98 -3.77 7.77 -7.34
CA ASP A 98 -4.70 7.74 -6.21
C ASP A 98 -4.01 8.02 -4.87
N CYS A 99 -2.90 7.32 -4.60
CA CYS A 99 -2.17 7.41 -3.34
C CYS A 99 -0.69 7.07 -3.53
N ASP A 100 0.10 7.28 -2.50
CA ASP A 100 1.53 6.98 -2.48
C ASP A 100 1.79 5.58 -1.88
N PHE A 101 0.94 5.18 -0.93
CA PHE A 101 1.00 3.88 -0.27
C PHE A 101 -0.39 3.27 -0.14
N VAL A 102 -0.44 1.95 -0.19
CA VAL A 102 -1.59 1.16 0.28
C VAL A 102 -1.19 0.44 1.54
N VAL A 103 -1.97 0.58 2.61
CA VAL A 103 -1.77 -0.17 3.84
C VAL A 103 -2.88 -1.20 3.98
N CYS A 104 -2.47 -2.47 3.99
CA CYS A 104 -3.38 -3.57 4.25
C CYS A 104 -3.40 -3.87 5.75
N VAL A 105 -4.57 -3.80 6.36
CA VAL A 105 -4.76 -4.08 7.79
C VAL A 105 -5.39 -5.46 7.98
N ASP A 106 -4.75 -6.32 8.76
CA ASP A 106 -5.37 -7.57 9.16
C ASP A 106 -6.41 -7.31 10.25
N SER A 107 -7.68 -7.33 9.88
CA SER A 107 -8.80 -7.07 10.80
C SER A 107 -8.87 -8.08 11.96
N ASN A 108 -8.14 -9.22 11.92
CA ASN A 108 -8.12 -10.20 13.01
C ASN A 108 -7.15 -9.85 14.14
N ASN A 109 -6.03 -9.19 13.82
CA ASN A 109 -4.96 -8.94 14.78
C ASN A 109 -4.39 -7.52 14.72
N GLY A 110 -4.82 -6.73 13.73
CA GLY A 110 -4.39 -5.35 13.53
C GLY A 110 -3.01 -5.19 12.90
N ASP A 111 -2.38 -6.25 12.37
CA ASP A 111 -1.12 -6.11 11.64
C ASP A 111 -1.28 -5.23 10.41
N CYS A 112 -0.33 -4.33 10.17
CA CYS A 112 -0.28 -3.45 9.03
C CYS A 112 0.80 -3.89 8.04
N PHE A 113 0.43 -4.05 6.78
CA PHE A 113 1.36 -4.34 5.67
C PHE A 113 1.46 -3.08 4.81
N ILE A 114 2.61 -2.46 4.76
CA ILE A 114 2.84 -1.15 4.15
C ILE A 114 3.39 -1.33 2.74
N LEU A 115 2.56 -1.10 1.72
CA LEU A 115 2.94 -1.31 0.33
C LEU A 115 3.09 0.04 -0.39
N PRO A 116 4.28 0.33 -0.92
CA PRO A 116 4.42 1.38 -1.93
C PRO A 116 3.55 1.05 -3.14
N VAL A 117 2.82 2.03 -3.65
CA VAL A 117 1.92 1.82 -4.80
C VAL A 117 2.68 1.38 -6.06
N ASP A 118 3.96 1.73 -6.18
CA ASP A 118 4.85 1.29 -7.25
C ASP A 118 4.84 -0.24 -7.43
N ILE A 119 4.70 -0.99 -6.33
CA ILE A 119 4.63 -2.47 -6.37
C ILE A 119 3.35 -2.94 -7.05
N LEU A 120 2.24 -2.23 -6.83
CA LEU A 120 0.98 -2.54 -7.48
C LEU A 120 1.08 -2.26 -8.98
N ASP A 121 1.69 -1.15 -9.36
CA ASP A 121 1.86 -0.74 -10.75
C ASP A 121 2.75 -1.72 -11.52
N ILE A 122 3.89 -2.10 -10.94
CA ILE A 122 4.81 -3.09 -11.52
C ILE A 122 4.16 -4.46 -11.67
N THR A 123 3.47 -4.92 -10.63
CA THR A 123 2.92 -6.27 -10.63
C THR A 123 1.62 -6.39 -11.41
N ASN A 124 0.98 -5.26 -11.71
CA ASN A 124 -0.33 -5.17 -12.37
C ASN A 124 -1.40 -6.06 -11.71
N ARG A 125 -1.36 -6.20 -10.38
CA ARG A 125 -2.27 -7.06 -9.62
C ARG A 125 -3.34 -6.25 -8.92
N GLN A 126 -4.53 -6.82 -8.85
CA GLN A 126 -5.67 -6.27 -8.11
C GLN A 126 -5.84 -6.91 -6.74
N SER A 127 -5.16 -8.03 -6.46
CA SER A 127 -5.25 -8.70 -5.17
C SER A 127 -3.94 -9.35 -4.74
N PHE A 128 -3.72 -9.41 -3.44
CA PHE A 128 -2.57 -10.05 -2.84
C PHE A 128 -2.97 -10.97 -1.68
N ARG A 129 -2.31 -12.12 -1.57
CA ARG A 129 -2.41 -12.95 -0.36
C ARG A 129 -1.59 -12.34 0.76
N LYS A 130 -2.05 -12.46 2.01
CA LYS A 130 -1.31 -12.01 3.21
C LYS A 130 0.14 -12.53 3.22
N SER A 131 0.36 -13.81 2.87
CA SER A 131 1.70 -14.40 2.82
C SER A 131 2.65 -13.71 1.84
N ALA A 132 2.13 -13.10 0.77
CA ALA A 132 2.95 -12.34 -0.17
C ALA A 132 3.32 -10.94 0.37
N LEU A 133 2.61 -10.47 1.39
CA LEU A 133 2.80 -9.17 2.01
C LEU A 133 3.70 -9.21 3.26
N GLU A 134 4.08 -10.40 3.76
CA GLU A 134 4.91 -10.56 4.95
C GLU A 134 6.20 -9.70 4.94
N PRO A 135 6.92 -9.51 3.81
CA PRO A 135 8.08 -8.63 3.78
C PRO A 135 7.76 -7.17 4.15
N PHE A 136 6.51 -6.74 3.97
CA PHE A 136 6.04 -5.37 4.20
C PHE A 136 5.36 -5.18 5.56
N LYS A 137 5.28 -6.23 6.38
CA LYS A 137 4.63 -6.20 7.68
C LYS A 137 5.35 -5.24 8.63
N GLU A 138 4.61 -4.26 9.16
CA GLU A 138 5.08 -3.23 10.12
C GLU A 138 6.35 -2.48 9.65
N LYS A 139 6.54 -2.33 8.33
CA LYS A 139 7.73 -1.69 7.76
C LYS A 139 7.55 -0.16 7.66
N TRP A 140 7.32 0.49 8.79
CA TRP A 140 7.10 1.94 8.91
C TRP A 140 8.23 2.79 8.31
N LYS A 141 9.46 2.25 8.25
CA LYS A 141 10.60 2.92 7.62
C LYS A 141 10.39 3.20 6.13
N LEU A 142 9.48 2.50 5.46
CA LEU A 142 9.15 2.76 4.05
C LEU A 142 8.56 4.16 3.82
N PHE A 143 7.99 4.80 4.84
CA PHE A 143 7.59 6.20 4.78
C PHE A 143 8.76 7.18 4.99
N ILE A 144 9.92 6.69 5.43
CA ILE A 144 11.09 7.51 5.72
C ILE A 144 12.07 7.39 4.55
N HIS A 145 11.78 8.07 3.44
CA HIS A 145 12.57 7.96 2.20
C HIS A 145 13.79 8.88 2.16
N ASP A 146 14.37 9.24 3.31
CA ASP A 146 15.49 10.17 3.35
C ASP A 146 16.63 9.78 2.41
N ASP A 147 16.91 8.48 2.29
CA ASP A 147 17.99 8.00 1.42
C ASP A 147 17.63 8.09 -0.07
N ILE A 148 16.40 7.76 -0.45
CA ILE A 148 15.96 7.81 -1.85
C ILE A 148 15.80 9.25 -2.32
N SER A 149 15.18 10.13 -1.53
CA SER A 149 15.00 11.53 -1.87
C SER A 149 16.33 12.28 -1.94
N ARG A 150 17.27 12.00 -1.06
CA ARG A 150 18.64 12.55 -1.09
C ARG A 150 19.45 12.06 -2.29
N LEU A 151 19.24 10.79 -2.69
CA LEU A 151 19.99 10.18 -3.79
C LEU A 151 19.47 10.66 -5.16
N SER A 152 18.16 10.88 -5.28
CA SER A 152 17.55 11.34 -6.53
C SER A 152 17.63 12.85 -6.75
N GLY A 153 17.99 13.63 -5.71
CA GLY A 153 17.90 15.09 -5.75
C GLY A 153 16.47 15.61 -5.90
N ALA A 154 15.48 14.71 -5.88
CA ALA A 154 14.08 15.05 -6.05
C ALA A 154 13.50 15.49 -4.71
N GLN A 155 13.16 16.77 -4.63
CA GLN A 155 12.32 17.30 -3.55
C GLN A 155 10.84 16.91 -3.72
N THR A 156 10.52 16.20 -4.81
CA THR A 156 9.17 15.79 -5.17
C THR A 156 9.03 14.29 -5.02
N ARG A 157 7.83 13.87 -4.62
CA ARG A 157 7.36 12.50 -4.42
C ARG A 157 7.19 11.70 -5.69
N ASP A 158 7.95 12.00 -6.72
CA ASP A 158 7.95 11.20 -7.93
C ASP A 158 8.63 9.88 -7.63
N GLY A 159 7.93 8.92 -7.06
CA GLY A 159 8.44 7.62 -6.64
C GLY A 159 9.43 6.99 -7.63
N LEU A 160 9.93 5.83 -7.31
CA LEU A 160 10.97 5.17 -8.11
C LEU A 160 10.61 4.99 -9.59
N MET A 161 9.30 4.91 -9.91
CA MET A 161 8.83 4.74 -11.29
C MET A 161 9.19 5.91 -12.23
N SER A 162 9.36 7.12 -11.72
CA SER A 162 9.71 8.30 -12.54
C SER A 162 11.21 8.41 -12.84
N LEU A 163 12.05 7.69 -12.10
CA LEU A 163 13.50 7.72 -12.28
C LEU A 163 13.94 6.94 -13.51
N SER A 164 15.05 7.34 -14.10
CA SER A 164 15.72 6.56 -15.14
C SER A 164 16.36 5.29 -14.57
N LEU A 165 16.61 4.29 -15.42
CA LEU A 165 17.29 3.07 -15.00
C LEU A 165 18.66 3.35 -14.36
N GLY A 166 19.43 4.30 -14.89
CA GLY A 166 20.73 4.66 -14.35
C GLY A 166 20.66 5.25 -12.94
N GLU A 167 19.67 6.11 -12.66
CA GLU A 167 19.42 6.64 -11.32
C GLU A 167 19.01 5.52 -10.35
N LEU A 168 18.14 4.63 -10.76
CA LEU A 168 17.72 3.47 -9.97
C LEU A 168 18.89 2.54 -9.65
N GLN A 169 19.76 2.26 -10.61
CA GLN A 169 20.96 1.45 -10.39
C GLN A 169 21.93 2.12 -9.41
N THR A 170 22.03 3.45 -9.47
CA THR A 170 22.83 4.22 -8.51
C THR A 170 22.26 4.09 -7.10
N ILE A 171 20.93 4.23 -6.92
CA ILE A 171 20.26 4.04 -5.64
C ILE A 171 20.46 2.61 -5.14
N ALA A 172 20.18 1.61 -5.99
CA ALA A 172 20.33 0.20 -5.62
C ALA A 172 21.75 -0.11 -5.12
N SER A 173 22.76 0.37 -5.82
CA SER A 173 24.16 0.20 -5.43
C SER A 173 24.47 0.82 -4.07
N ARG A 174 24.01 2.05 -3.81
CA ARG A 174 24.27 2.77 -2.55
C ARG A 174 23.64 2.12 -1.33
N ILE A 175 22.43 1.57 -1.47
CA ILE A 175 21.75 0.87 -0.36
C ILE A 175 22.11 -0.62 -0.29
N GLY A 176 22.94 -1.13 -1.20
CA GLY A 176 23.32 -2.53 -1.28
C GLY A 176 22.17 -3.46 -1.74
N ALA A 177 21.24 -2.95 -2.54
CA ALA A 177 20.21 -3.78 -3.17
C ALA A 177 20.79 -4.59 -4.33
N THR A 178 20.55 -5.90 -4.33
CA THR A 178 21.01 -6.80 -5.40
C THR A 178 19.87 -6.99 -6.39
N VAL A 179 20.08 -6.54 -7.63
CA VAL A 179 19.14 -6.77 -8.73
C VAL A 179 19.43 -8.16 -9.33
N PRO A 180 18.50 -9.11 -9.30
CA PRO A 180 18.75 -10.45 -9.79
C PRO A 180 18.86 -10.48 -11.32
N VAL A 181 19.77 -11.31 -11.82
CA VAL A 181 19.86 -11.66 -13.25
C VAL A 181 18.75 -12.65 -13.57
N GLY A 182 17.96 -12.38 -14.59
CA GLY A 182 16.81 -13.21 -14.96
C GLY A 182 15.49 -12.75 -14.29
N ASP A 183 14.53 -13.66 -14.16
CA ASP A 183 13.23 -13.35 -13.55
C ASP A 183 13.37 -12.91 -12.08
N PHE A 184 12.78 -11.80 -11.70
CA PHE A 184 12.69 -11.40 -10.29
C PHE A 184 11.65 -12.27 -9.57
N ARG A 185 12.10 -13.01 -8.55
CA ARG A 185 11.22 -13.83 -7.70
C ARG A 185 11.49 -13.48 -6.23
N PRO A 186 10.75 -12.52 -5.65
CA PRO A 186 10.88 -12.23 -4.23
C PRO A 186 10.54 -13.48 -3.40
N GLN A 187 11.31 -13.74 -2.35
CA GLN A 187 11.01 -14.84 -1.44
C GLN A 187 9.60 -14.68 -0.85
N GLY A 188 8.81 -15.76 -0.91
CA GLY A 188 7.44 -15.78 -0.36
C GLY A 188 6.34 -15.30 -1.32
N THR A 189 6.69 -14.75 -2.48
CA THR A 189 5.68 -14.34 -3.47
C THR A 189 5.48 -15.38 -4.54
N ALA A 190 4.24 -15.81 -4.77
CA ALA A 190 3.91 -16.72 -5.85
C ALA A 190 4.10 -16.01 -7.20
N ARG A 191 5.13 -16.39 -7.96
CA ARG A 191 5.28 -16.20 -9.41
C ARG A 191 5.08 -14.77 -9.94
N LEU A 192 5.83 -13.79 -9.43
CA LEU A 192 6.03 -12.53 -10.14
C LEU A 192 7.15 -12.74 -11.17
N ARG A 193 6.81 -12.94 -12.44
CA ARG A 193 7.78 -12.92 -13.53
C ARG A 193 7.91 -11.50 -14.02
N ILE A 194 9.00 -10.84 -13.68
CA ILE A 194 9.29 -9.48 -14.11
C ILE A 194 10.59 -9.55 -14.91
N ASN A 195 10.50 -9.20 -16.16
CA ASN A 195 11.62 -9.24 -17.10
C ASN A 195 12.22 -7.84 -17.34
N ASP A 196 11.46 -6.79 -17.08
CA ASP A 196 11.93 -5.42 -17.27
C ASP A 196 12.97 -5.05 -16.20
N GLU A 197 14.13 -4.55 -16.64
CA GLU A 197 15.28 -4.26 -15.80
C GLU A 197 15.00 -3.11 -14.82
N LYS A 198 14.23 -2.13 -15.25
CA LYS A 198 13.81 -1.00 -14.41
C LYS A 198 12.89 -1.48 -13.29
N GLU A 199 11.90 -2.29 -13.62
CA GLU A 199 10.94 -2.85 -12.66
C GLU A 199 11.65 -3.75 -11.63
N LYS A 200 12.57 -4.60 -12.08
CA LYS A 200 13.39 -5.43 -11.18
C LYS A 200 14.20 -4.58 -10.20
N THR A 201 14.81 -3.52 -10.71
CA THR A 201 15.63 -2.62 -9.89
C THR A 201 14.78 -1.93 -8.83
N ILE A 202 13.59 -1.46 -9.18
CA ILE A 202 12.64 -0.83 -8.24
C ILE A 202 12.22 -1.82 -7.16
N LEU A 203 11.85 -3.04 -7.54
CA LEU A 203 11.48 -4.07 -6.57
C LEU A 203 12.64 -4.44 -5.64
N ALA A 204 13.85 -4.57 -6.17
CA ALA A 204 15.03 -4.84 -5.37
C ALA A 204 15.29 -3.72 -4.34
N ILE A 205 15.11 -2.46 -4.73
CA ILE A 205 15.20 -1.30 -3.83
C ILE A 205 14.16 -1.42 -2.71
N TRP A 206 12.88 -1.62 -3.04
CA TRP A 206 11.83 -1.71 -2.04
C TRP A 206 12.04 -2.87 -1.07
N TYR A 207 12.44 -4.05 -1.59
CA TYR A 207 12.72 -5.20 -0.72
C TYR A 207 13.90 -4.94 0.20
N LYS A 208 14.96 -4.28 -0.28
CA LYS A 208 16.12 -3.92 0.55
C LYS A 208 15.73 -2.95 1.67
N LEU A 209 14.84 -2.01 1.40
CA LEU A 209 14.31 -1.08 2.42
C LEU A 209 13.44 -1.78 3.46
N CYS A 210 12.92 -2.97 3.17
CA CYS A 210 12.18 -3.80 4.12
C CYS A 210 13.08 -4.60 5.07
N GLU A 211 14.38 -4.73 4.78
CA GLU A 211 15.34 -5.38 5.68
C GLU A 211 15.72 -4.47 6.85
#